data_04c373560a24b43718ddc9388fefd927
#
_entry.id   04c373560a24b43718ddc9388fefd927
#
_cell.length_a   1.000
_cell.length_b   1.000
_cell.length_c   1.000
_cell.angle_alpha   90.00
_cell.angle_beta   90.00
_cell.angle_gamma   90.00
#
_symmetry.space_group_name_H-M   'P 1'
#
loop_
_entity.id
_entity.type
_entity.pdbx_description
1 polymer ?
#
loop_
_entity_poly.entity_id
_entity_poly.type
_entity_poly.pdbx_seq_one_letter_code
_entity_poly.pdbx_strand_id
1 'polypeptide(L)'
;MNPQNVLKEIVSKQTPSECSVQVVELQTRFLKILGRVLKSISSPSDGETLKELLNITYQHFSRNSCDYETSLICRTLYTDLSITMSCCYLLKERNNPNEYHSRSIPCLLSAIQDLDRAIVFAGAPERLDLVHDLIETLRHQLIIPKSAIYGCLLESATSDKQQCGPTSMPVPRVHIQNLLFSDFTTPFITPGAISDWPAISDPDHAWNSIDYLLSVAGPGRIVPVEIGNDYRVDNWSQKMMPWEAFLCWLRTSDAIQKDEKVYLAQHSLLTQFPKLRDDILIPDLVYIVPETREAGHKPPSNEDRLIINAWLGPKGTISPAHKVRPHLYPSSNIQ
;
A
#
# COMPACT_ATOMS: atom_id res chain seq x y z
N MET A 1 4.53 4.23 -21.58
CA MET A 1 3.40 3.32 -21.90
C MET A 1 2.36 4.00 -22.79
N ASN A 2 1.69 3.30 -23.70
CA ASN A 2 0.60 3.89 -24.52
C ASN A 2 -0.75 3.65 -23.82
N PRO A 3 -1.46 4.70 -23.35
CA PRO A 3 -2.72 4.56 -22.64
C PRO A 3 -3.81 3.79 -23.40
N GLN A 4 -3.88 3.93 -24.73
CA GLN A 4 -4.84 3.20 -25.54
C GLN A 4 -4.62 1.69 -25.56
N ASN A 5 -3.35 1.24 -25.51
CA ASN A 5 -3.03 -0.19 -25.44
C ASN A 5 -3.42 -0.76 -24.06
N VAL A 6 -3.19 -0.01 -22.99
CA VAL A 6 -3.63 -0.35 -21.63
C VAL A 6 -5.15 -0.54 -21.59
N LEU A 7 -5.91 0.41 -22.13
CA LEU A 7 -7.37 0.32 -22.14
C LEU A 7 -7.89 -0.88 -22.98
N LYS A 8 -7.22 -1.22 -24.09
CA LYS A 8 -7.54 -2.43 -24.87
C LYS A 8 -7.27 -3.71 -24.08
N GLU A 9 -6.19 -3.76 -23.34
CA GLU A 9 -5.88 -4.88 -22.46
C GLU A 9 -6.96 -5.06 -21.39
N ILE A 10 -7.39 -3.98 -20.74
CA ILE A 10 -8.50 -4.03 -19.78
C ILE A 10 -9.76 -4.62 -20.42
N VAL A 11 -10.15 -4.16 -21.63
CA VAL A 11 -11.31 -4.71 -22.34
C VAL A 11 -11.18 -6.20 -22.59
N SER A 12 -9.99 -6.65 -23.04
CA SER A 12 -9.76 -8.07 -23.38
C SER A 12 -9.84 -9.00 -22.19
N LYS A 13 -9.61 -8.48 -20.99
CA LYS A 13 -9.61 -9.25 -19.73
C LYS A 13 -10.95 -9.16 -18.97
N GLN A 14 -11.97 -8.44 -19.53
CA GLN A 14 -13.28 -8.42 -18.90
C GLN A 14 -14.01 -9.73 -19.17
N THR A 15 -14.33 -10.46 -18.11
CA THR A 15 -15.16 -11.66 -18.18
C THR A 15 -16.56 -11.34 -17.66
N PRO A 16 -17.64 -11.86 -18.32
CA PRO A 16 -18.96 -11.80 -17.73
C PRO A 16 -18.96 -12.53 -16.40
N SER A 17 -19.41 -11.88 -15.35
CA SER A 17 -19.47 -12.50 -14.03
C SER A 17 -20.88 -12.98 -13.70
N GLU A 18 -20.99 -14.17 -13.14
CA GLU A 18 -22.22 -14.67 -12.50
C GLU A 18 -22.39 -14.04 -11.12
N CYS A 19 -22.57 -12.72 -11.09
CA CYS A 19 -22.67 -11.95 -9.85
C CYS A 19 -24.06 -11.36 -9.65
N SER A 20 -24.24 -10.70 -8.50
CA SER A 20 -25.49 -9.96 -8.24
C SER A 20 -25.79 -8.95 -9.36
N VAL A 21 -27.07 -8.72 -9.62
CA VAL A 21 -27.55 -7.78 -10.65
C VAL A 21 -26.86 -6.41 -10.55
N GLN A 22 -26.61 -5.95 -9.31
CA GLN A 22 -25.96 -4.66 -9.07
C GLN A 22 -24.51 -4.61 -9.57
N VAL A 23 -23.73 -5.67 -9.37
CA VAL A 23 -22.34 -5.73 -9.85
C VAL A 23 -22.27 -5.82 -11.37
N VAL A 24 -23.18 -6.58 -12.00
CA VAL A 24 -23.31 -6.64 -13.47
C VAL A 24 -23.68 -5.28 -14.05
N GLU A 25 -24.53 -4.51 -13.37
CA GLU A 25 -24.87 -3.15 -13.80
C GLU A 25 -23.65 -2.22 -13.73
N LEU A 26 -22.86 -2.27 -12.64
CA LEU A 26 -21.63 -1.49 -12.51
C LEU A 26 -20.63 -1.81 -13.62
N GLN A 27 -20.39 -3.10 -13.91
CA GLN A 27 -19.54 -3.52 -15.01
C GLN A 27 -20.06 -3.02 -16.37
N THR A 28 -21.36 -3.09 -16.59
CA THR A 28 -21.99 -2.62 -17.85
C THR A 28 -21.82 -1.11 -18.02
N ARG A 29 -22.00 -0.32 -16.96
CA ARG A 29 -21.78 1.13 -16.98
C ARG A 29 -20.31 1.45 -17.27
N PHE A 30 -19.39 0.73 -16.62
CA PHE A 30 -17.95 0.86 -16.86
C PHE A 30 -17.58 0.57 -18.31
N LEU A 31 -18.01 -0.55 -18.89
CA LEU A 31 -17.71 -0.93 -20.27
C LEU A 31 -18.22 0.10 -21.29
N LYS A 32 -19.38 0.72 -21.05
CA LYS A 32 -19.87 1.82 -21.89
C LYS A 32 -18.94 3.03 -21.90
N ILE A 33 -18.41 3.41 -20.73
CA ILE A 33 -17.46 4.52 -20.60
C ILE A 33 -16.13 4.15 -21.27
N LEU A 34 -15.61 2.96 -20.99
CA LEU A 34 -14.37 2.44 -21.55
C LEU A 34 -14.42 2.43 -23.09
N GLY A 35 -15.55 2.02 -23.68
CA GLY A 35 -15.77 2.06 -25.13
C GLY A 35 -15.75 3.47 -25.73
N ARG A 36 -16.23 4.50 -24.99
CA ARG A 36 -16.13 5.90 -25.41
C ARG A 36 -14.70 6.43 -25.30
N VAL A 37 -14.03 6.14 -24.21
CA VAL A 37 -12.65 6.56 -24.00
C VAL A 37 -11.72 5.99 -25.07
N LEU A 38 -11.88 4.71 -25.41
CA LEU A 38 -11.13 4.07 -26.49
C LEU A 38 -11.33 4.71 -27.85
N LYS A 39 -12.54 5.20 -28.13
CA LYS A 39 -12.87 5.91 -29.38
C LYS A 39 -12.50 7.40 -29.35
N SER A 40 -11.84 7.86 -28.25
CA SER A 40 -11.53 9.28 -28.02
C SER A 40 -12.76 10.21 -28.03
N ILE A 41 -13.95 9.68 -27.68
CA ILE A 41 -15.23 10.39 -27.62
C ILE A 41 -15.61 10.66 -26.15
N SER A 42 -14.64 10.68 -25.24
CA SER A 42 -14.93 10.92 -23.81
C SER A 42 -15.44 12.34 -23.56
N SER A 43 -16.51 12.43 -22.80
CA SER A 43 -17.09 13.70 -22.36
C SER A 43 -16.55 14.11 -20.97
N PRO A 44 -16.64 15.38 -20.58
CA PRO A 44 -16.31 15.81 -19.20
C PRO A 44 -17.09 15.02 -18.14
N SER A 45 -18.34 14.64 -18.42
CA SER A 45 -19.18 13.85 -17.51
C SER A 45 -18.69 12.41 -17.30
N ASP A 46 -17.88 11.86 -18.21
CA ASP A 46 -17.34 10.51 -18.04
C ASP A 46 -16.38 10.43 -16.84
N GLY A 47 -15.61 11.49 -16.58
CA GLY A 47 -14.73 11.57 -15.40
C GLY A 47 -15.50 11.58 -14.07
N GLU A 48 -16.63 12.29 -14.02
CA GLU A 48 -17.50 12.31 -12.83
C GLU A 48 -18.18 10.95 -12.63
N THR A 49 -18.65 10.34 -13.71
CA THR A 49 -19.25 9.00 -13.66
C THR A 49 -18.24 7.92 -13.23
N LEU A 50 -16.97 8.01 -13.67
CA LEU A 50 -15.91 7.10 -13.23
C LEU A 50 -15.67 7.24 -11.71
N LYS A 51 -15.64 8.47 -11.17
CA LYS A 51 -15.50 8.71 -9.72
C LYS A 51 -16.70 8.16 -8.94
N GLU A 52 -17.90 8.36 -9.44
CA GLU A 52 -19.12 7.78 -8.85
C GLU A 52 -19.03 6.24 -8.81
N LEU A 53 -18.64 5.60 -9.93
CA LEU A 53 -18.48 4.15 -10.01
C LEU A 53 -17.39 3.64 -9.05
N LEU A 54 -16.26 4.34 -8.92
CA LEU A 54 -15.22 4.01 -7.95
C LEU A 54 -15.79 3.99 -6.53
N ASN A 55 -16.53 5.03 -6.15
CA ASN A 55 -17.10 5.11 -4.81
C ASN A 55 -18.12 3.98 -4.54
N ILE A 56 -19.03 3.72 -5.49
CA ILE A 56 -20.02 2.65 -5.35
C ILE A 56 -19.32 1.29 -5.27
N THR A 57 -18.35 1.04 -6.14
CA THR A 57 -17.61 -0.22 -6.16
C THR A 57 -16.83 -0.43 -4.86
N TYR A 58 -16.19 0.62 -4.32
CA TYR A 58 -15.54 0.59 -3.02
C TYR A 58 -16.51 0.21 -1.90
N GLN A 59 -17.68 0.83 -1.87
CA GLN A 59 -18.71 0.50 -0.87
C GLN A 59 -19.19 -0.95 -0.95
N HIS A 60 -19.18 -1.57 -2.12
CA HIS A 60 -19.56 -2.98 -2.28
C HIS A 60 -18.56 -3.93 -1.63
N PHE A 61 -17.27 -3.78 -1.89
CA PHE A 61 -16.31 -4.73 -1.32
C PHE A 61 -15.81 -4.35 0.08
N SER A 62 -16.01 -3.11 0.54
CA SER A 62 -15.66 -2.67 1.89
C SER A 62 -16.67 -3.11 2.95
N ARG A 63 -17.89 -3.49 2.55
CA ARG A 63 -18.89 -4.06 3.46
C ARG A 63 -18.58 -5.52 3.70
N ASN A 64 -18.43 -5.92 4.97
CA ASN A 64 -18.10 -7.30 5.40
C ASN A 64 -19.15 -8.37 5.03
N SER A 65 -20.20 -8.03 4.29
CA SER A 65 -21.30 -8.92 3.89
C SER A 65 -21.15 -9.50 2.49
N CYS A 66 -20.06 -9.21 1.78
CA CYS A 66 -19.83 -9.66 0.42
C CYS A 66 -19.11 -11.02 0.44
N ASP A 67 -19.57 -11.98 -0.36
CA ASP A 67 -18.84 -13.24 -0.57
C ASP A 67 -17.50 -12.98 -1.28
N TYR A 68 -16.62 -13.99 -1.23
CA TYR A 68 -15.25 -13.85 -1.75
C TYR A 68 -15.20 -13.50 -3.24
N GLU A 69 -16.01 -14.18 -4.07
CA GLU A 69 -16.00 -13.99 -5.51
C GLU A 69 -16.52 -12.61 -5.90
N THR A 70 -17.63 -12.19 -5.32
CA THR A 70 -18.18 -10.84 -5.51
C THR A 70 -17.19 -9.76 -5.05
N SER A 71 -16.51 -9.99 -3.92
CA SER A 71 -15.47 -9.09 -3.43
C SER A 71 -14.30 -8.97 -4.41
N LEU A 72 -13.82 -10.11 -4.96
CA LEU A 72 -12.73 -10.12 -5.94
C LEU A 72 -13.11 -9.37 -7.21
N ILE A 73 -14.32 -9.60 -7.74
CA ILE A 73 -14.81 -8.91 -8.94
C ILE A 73 -14.89 -7.39 -8.70
N CYS A 74 -15.43 -6.96 -7.57
CA CYS A 74 -15.50 -5.55 -7.23
C CYS A 74 -14.11 -4.92 -7.08
N ARG A 75 -13.13 -5.62 -6.51
CA ARG A 75 -11.74 -5.16 -6.39
C ARG A 75 -11.07 -5.04 -7.75
N THR A 76 -11.27 -6.01 -8.65
CA THR A 76 -10.78 -5.94 -10.02
C THR A 76 -11.42 -4.76 -10.76
N LEU A 77 -12.74 -4.58 -10.64
CA LEU A 77 -13.45 -3.46 -11.24
C LEU A 77 -12.97 -2.11 -10.72
N TYR A 78 -12.74 -1.99 -9.40
CA TYR A 78 -12.18 -0.78 -8.79
C TYR A 78 -10.81 -0.44 -9.38
N THR A 79 -9.97 -1.45 -9.54
CA THR A 79 -8.64 -1.31 -10.13
C THR A 79 -8.72 -0.87 -11.59
N ASP A 80 -9.56 -1.51 -12.40
CA ASP A 80 -9.74 -1.19 -13.81
C ASP A 80 -10.33 0.23 -14.00
N LEU A 81 -11.21 0.68 -13.11
CA LEU A 81 -11.73 2.05 -13.06
C LEU A 81 -10.60 3.06 -12.76
N SER A 82 -9.74 2.78 -11.78
CA SER A 82 -8.60 3.64 -11.41
C SER A 82 -7.59 3.75 -12.57
N ILE A 83 -7.28 2.63 -13.22
CA ILE A 83 -6.42 2.59 -14.42
C ILE A 83 -7.05 3.41 -15.54
N THR A 84 -8.35 3.24 -15.79
CA THR A 84 -9.07 3.98 -16.86
C THR A 84 -9.03 5.48 -16.60
N MET A 85 -9.25 5.92 -15.37
CA MET A 85 -9.11 7.33 -14.99
C MET A 85 -7.72 7.86 -15.27
N SER A 86 -6.68 7.15 -14.87
CA SER A 86 -5.29 7.53 -15.11
C SER A 86 -4.96 7.62 -16.60
N CYS A 87 -5.46 6.68 -17.40
CA CYS A 87 -5.35 6.74 -18.86
C CYS A 87 -6.09 7.95 -19.47
N CYS A 88 -7.26 8.32 -18.93
CA CYS A 88 -7.97 9.53 -19.38
C CYS A 88 -7.16 10.80 -19.17
N TYR A 89 -6.44 10.90 -18.03
CA TYR A 89 -5.53 12.04 -17.80
C TYR A 89 -4.40 12.08 -18.83
N LEU A 90 -3.72 10.95 -19.06
CA LEU A 90 -2.65 10.85 -20.04
C LEU A 90 -3.10 11.14 -21.50
N LEU A 91 -4.32 10.76 -21.86
CA LEU A 91 -4.87 11.02 -23.20
C LEU A 91 -5.27 12.49 -23.39
N LYS A 92 -5.80 13.15 -22.36
CA LYS A 92 -6.12 14.59 -22.41
C LYS A 92 -4.88 15.45 -22.60
N GLU A 93 -3.78 15.11 -21.95
CA GLU A 93 -2.51 15.81 -22.10
C GLU A 93 -1.96 15.71 -23.54
N ARG A 94 -2.04 14.54 -24.16
CA ARG A 94 -1.59 14.36 -25.57
C ARG A 94 -2.34 15.24 -26.56
N ASN A 95 -3.61 15.53 -26.29
CA ASN A 95 -4.47 16.28 -27.20
C ASN A 95 -4.39 17.80 -27.03
N ASN A 96 -3.77 18.32 -25.94
CA ASN A 96 -3.69 19.76 -25.67
C ASN A 96 -2.30 20.19 -25.11
N PRO A 97 -1.22 20.11 -25.91
CA PRO A 97 0.13 20.38 -25.45
C PRO A 97 0.40 21.84 -25.04
N ASN A 98 -0.45 22.80 -25.43
CA ASN A 98 -0.23 24.23 -25.17
C ASN A 98 -0.81 24.78 -23.86
N GLU A 99 -1.62 23.99 -23.13
CA GLU A 99 -2.12 24.35 -21.79
C GLU A 99 -1.25 23.79 -20.64
N TYR A 100 -0.03 23.38 -20.93
CA TYR A 100 0.74 22.33 -20.26
C TYR A 100 1.36 22.66 -18.89
N HIS A 101 1.46 23.91 -18.44
CA HIS A 101 2.43 24.18 -17.34
C HIS A 101 1.87 24.42 -15.95
N SER A 102 0.60 24.65 -15.74
CA SER A 102 0.09 24.90 -14.37
C SER A 102 -1.09 24.03 -13.92
N ARG A 103 -1.82 23.42 -14.87
CA ARG A 103 -3.00 22.56 -14.57
C ARG A 103 -2.71 21.06 -14.58
N SER A 104 -1.59 20.64 -15.18
CA SER A 104 -1.25 19.23 -15.36
C SER A 104 -0.77 18.54 -14.08
N ILE A 105 0.04 19.20 -13.27
CA ILE A 105 0.62 18.61 -12.05
C ILE A 105 -0.44 18.07 -11.07
N PRO A 106 -1.48 18.83 -10.68
CA PRO A 106 -2.52 18.31 -9.79
C PRO A 106 -3.26 17.09 -10.37
N CYS A 107 -3.48 17.06 -11.69
CA CYS A 107 -4.12 15.93 -12.34
C CYS A 107 -3.25 14.66 -12.32
N LEU A 108 -1.94 14.81 -12.59
CA LEU A 108 -1.00 13.70 -12.54
C LEU A 108 -0.85 13.15 -11.11
N LEU A 109 -0.77 14.04 -10.11
CA LEU A 109 -0.74 13.64 -8.71
C LEU A 109 -2.03 12.91 -8.30
N SER A 110 -3.20 13.40 -8.74
CA SER A 110 -4.48 12.73 -8.49
C SER A 110 -4.52 11.33 -9.13
N ALA A 111 -4.02 11.19 -10.36
CA ALA A 111 -3.94 9.90 -11.04
C ALA A 111 -3.05 8.90 -10.28
N ILE A 112 -1.87 9.33 -9.81
CA ILE A 112 -0.98 8.50 -8.99
C ILE A 112 -1.69 8.07 -7.70
N GLN A 113 -2.40 9.00 -7.04
CA GLN A 113 -3.13 8.70 -5.82
C GLN A 113 -4.29 7.71 -6.04
N ASP A 114 -4.99 7.79 -7.17
CA ASP A 114 -6.05 6.85 -7.49
C ASP A 114 -5.48 5.44 -7.76
N LEU A 115 -4.31 5.34 -8.38
CA LEU A 115 -3.59 4.08 -8.55
C LEU A 115 -3.07 3.54 -7.20
N ASP A 116 -2.57 4.38 -6.30
CA ASP A 116 -2.22 3.97 -4.93
C ASP A 116 -3.44 3.42 -4.18
N ARG A 117 -4.60 4.08 -4.30
CA ARG A 117 -5.85 3.56 -3.71
C ARG A 117 -6.23 2.20 -4.29
N ALA A 118 -6.00 1.96 -5.59
CA ALA A 118 -6.22 0.65 -6.19
C ALA A 118 -5.34 -0.43 -5.57
N ILE A 119 -4.06 -0.12 -5.27
CA ILE A 119 -3.18 -1.05 -4.54
C ILE A 119 -3.65 -1.24 -3.10
N VAL A 120 -3.87 -0.14 -2.37
CA VAL A 120 -4.14 -0.17 -0.92
C VAL A 120 -5.52 -0.74 -0.60
N PHE A 121 -6.57 -0.33 -1.32
CA PHE A 121 -7.95 -0.75 -1.03
C PHE A 121 -8.33 -2.04 -1.71
N ALA A 122 -7.94 -2.21 -2.97
CA ALA A 122 -8.36 -3.34 -3.78
C ALA A 122 -7.29 -4.45 -3.90
N GLY A 123 -6.01 -4.14 -3.63
CA GLY A 123 -4.90 -5.07 -3.83
C GLY A 123 -4.49 -5.23 -5.30
N ALA A 124 -5.08 -4.45 -6.21
CA ALA A 124 -4.84 -4.47 -7.66
C ALA A 124 -4.78 -5.89 -8.26
N PRO A 125 -5.80 -6.77 -8.06
CA PRO A 125 -5.76 -8.16 -8.46
C PRO A 125 -5.49 -8.28 -9.96
N GLU A 126 -4.50 -9.12 -10.33
CA GLU A 126 -4.05 -9.37 -11.70
C GLU A 126 -3.62 -8.13 -12.51
N ARG A 127 -3.49 -6.97 -11.85
CA ARG A 127 -3.18 -5.67 -12.47
C ARG A 127 -2.02 -4.94 -11.78
N LEU A 128 -1.41 -5.54 -10.77
CA LEU A 128 -0.42 -4.87 -9.92
C LEU A 128 0.75 -4.31 -10.74
N ASP A 129 1.34 -5.12 -11.64
CA ASP A 129 2.45 -4.70 -12.49
C ASP A 129 2.04 -3.55 -13.42
N LEU A 130 0.84 -3.64 -14.02
CA LEU A 130 0.29 -2.60 -14.87
C LEU A 130 0.08 -1.28 -14.11
N VAL A 131 -0.38 -1.36 -12.85
CA VAL A 131 -0.55 -0.19 -11.98
C VAL A 131 0.81 0.43 -11.67
N HIS A 132 1.84 -0.36 -11.36
CA HIS A 132 3.20 0.14 -11.13
C HIS A 132 3.79 0.80 -12.38
N ASP A 133 3.65 0.20 -13.54
CA ASP A 133 4.12 0.76 -14.82
C ASP A 133 3.44 2.09 -15.14
N LEU A 134 2.15 2.22 -14.84
CA LEU A 134 1.41 3.48 -15.02
C LEU A 134 1.89 4.55 -14.04
N ILE A 135 2.08 4.21 -12.77
CA ILE A 135 2.64 5.13 -11.77
C ILE A 135 4.00 5.64 -12.23
N GLU A 136 4.88 4.76 -12.68
CA GLU A 136 6.20 5.16 -13.17
C GLU A 136 6.11 6.05 -14.42
N THR A 137 5.19 5.74 -15.35
CA THR A 137 4.93 6.57 -16.54
C THR A 137 4.44 7.98 -16.15
N LEU A 138 3.56 8.09 -15.16
CA LEU A 138 3.06 9.37 -14.64
C LEU A 138 4.14 10.15 -13.91
N ARG A 139 4.96 9.48 -13.10
CA ARG A 139 6.08 10.07 -12.38
C ARG A 139 7.11 10.71 -13.31
N HIS A 140 7.44 10.07 -14.42
CA HIS A 140 8.36 10.63 -15.43
C HIS A 140 7.87 11.93 -16.07
N GLN A 141 6.56 12.22 -16.01
CA GLN A 141 5.98 13.47 -16.49
C GLN A 141 5.96 14.57 -15.40
N LEU A 142 6.17 14.20 -14.14
CA LEU A 142 6.20 15.14 -13.03
C LEU A 142 7.58 15.77 -12.88
N ILE A 143 7.71 17.02 -13.32
CA ILE A 143 8.88 17.86 -13.02
C ILE A 143 8.58 18.60 -11.71
N ILE A 144 8.87 17.96 -10.57
CA ILE A 144 8.71 18.58 -9.26
C ILE A 144 10.08 19.03 -8.76
N PRO A 145 10.23 20.29 -8.31
CA PRO A 145 11.44 20.72 -7.63
C PRO A 145 11.74 19.83 -6.42
N LYS A 146 13.01 19.51 -6.18
CA LYS A 146 13.40 18.77 -4.98
C LYS A 146 12.84 19.44 -3.74
N SER A 147 12.14 18.68 -2.91
CA SER A 147 11.59 19.18 -1.65
C SER A 147 12.71 19.66 -0.70
N ALA A 148 12.38 20.60 0.17
CA ALA A 148 13.28 21.08 1.23
C ALA A 148 13.59 20.00 2.30
N ILE A 149 13.01 18.81 2.19
CA ILE A 149 13.18 17.69 3.11
C ILE A 149 14.43 16.88 2.80
N TYR A 150 14.98 17.00 1.59
CA TYR A 150 16.19 16.29 1.19
C TYR A 150 17.35 16.54 2.15
N GLY A 151 18.13 15.49 2.46
CA GLY A 151 19.26 15.53 3.39
C GLY A 151 18.89 15.20 4.85
N CYS A 152 17.68 14.69 5.10
CA CYS A 152 17.22 14.38 6.46
C CYS A 152 17.26 12.89 6.77
N LEU A 153 17.73 12.55 7.96
CA LEU A 153 17.66 11.21 8.53
C LEU A 153 16.50 11.12 9.53
N LEU A 154 15.82 9.98 9.53
CA LEU A 154 14.97 9.61 10.66
C LEU A 154 15.87 9.28 11.84
N GLU A 155 15.59 9.85 13.00
CA GLU A 155 16.32 9.45 14.21
C GLU A 155 16.15 7.95 14.42
N SER A 156 17.26 7.25 14.41
CA SER A 156 17.30 5.85 14.80
C SER A 156 16.79 5.78 16.24
N ALA A 157 15.78 4.96 16.49
CA ALA A 157 15.36 4.69 17.85
C ALA A 157 16.56 4.07 18.58
N THR A 158 17.33 4.92 19.25
CA THR A 158 18.30 4.42 20.20
C THR A 158 17.53 3.52 21.15
N SER A 159 18.02 2.30 21.33
CA SER A 159 17.42 1.33 22.24
C SER A 159 17.57 1.84 23.67
N ASP A 160 16.81 2.88 24.03
CA ASP A 160 16.52 3.14 25.41
C ASP A 160 15.93 1.85 25.95
N LYS A 161 16.62 1.28 26.93
CA LYS A 161 16.12 0.13 27.67
C LYS A 161 14.73 0.48 28.17
N GLN A 162 13.74 0.10 27.36
CA GLN A 162 12.34 0.23 27.75
C GLN A 162 12.22 -0.64 28.99
N GLN A 163 12.07 -0.01 30.15
CA GLN A 163 11.76 -0.72 31.37
C GLN A 163 10.42 -1.38 31.16
N CYS A 164 10.47 -2.65 30.77
CA CYS A 164 9.29 -3.52 30.86
C CYS A 164 8.84 -3.50 32.32
N GLY A 165 7.54 -3.34 32.53
CA GLY A 165 6.97 -3.35 33.86
C GLY A 165 7.40 -4.61 34.67
N PRO A 166 7.32 -4.58 35.99
CA PRO A 166 7.94 -5.56 36.89
C PRO A 166 7.46 -7.00 36.81
N THR A 167 6.58 -7.33 35.85
CA THR A 167 5.96 -8.67 35.69
C THR A 167 6.32 -9.37 34.37
N SER A 168 7.16 -8.78 33.51
CA SER A 168 7.51 -9.46 32.26
C SER A 168 8.65 -10.45 32.48
N MET A 169 8.40 -11.72 32.24
CA MET A 169 9.48 -12.69 32.08
C MET A 169 10.38 -12.23 30.92
N PRO A 170 11.71 -12.23 31.09
CA PRO A 170 12.61 -11.81 30.00
C PRO A 170 12.43 -12.77 28.82
N VAL A 171 12.18 -12.21 27.63
CA VAL A 171 12.12 -13.00 26.40
C VAL A 171 13.52 -13.55 26.11
N PRO A 172 13.70 -14.87 25.91
CA PRO A 172 15.00 -15.46 25.63
C PRO A 172 15.66 -14.84 24.39
N ARG A 173 16.98 -14.68 24.45
CA ARG A 173 17.80 -14.25 23.31
C ARG A 173 18.56 -15.46 22.77
N VAL A 174 18.29 -15.84 21.53
CA VAL A 174 18.89 -17.02 20.90
C VAL A 174 19.61 -16.56 19.63
N HIS A 175 20.87 -16.94 19.50
CA HIS A 175 21.64 -16.63 18.30
C HIS A 175 21.10 -17.47 17.12
N ILE A 176 21.00 -16.88 15.91
CA ILE A 176 20.41 -17.56 14.75
C ILE A 176 21.05 -18.94 14.47
N GLN A 177 22.35 -19.08 14.70
CA GLN A 177 23.10 -20.33 14.52
C GLN A 177 22.74 -21.41 15.53
N ASN A 178 22.13 -21.05 16.66
CA ASN A 178 21.77 -21.95 17.75
C ASN A 178 20.26 -22.24 17.82
N LEU A 179 19.49 -21.75 16.84
CA LEU A 179 18.05 -21.98 16.79
C LEU A 179 17.74 -23.45 16.54
N LEU A 180 16.96 -24.05 17.41
CA LEU A 180 16.44 -25.41 17.29
C LEU A 180 14.95 -25.36 16.96
N PHE A 181 14.41 -26.41 16.33
CA PHE A 181 12.97 -26.51 16.04
C PHE A 181 12.07 -26.37 17.28
N SER A 182 12.54 -26.83 18.44
CA SER A 182 11.83 -26.72 19.71
C SER A 182 11.65 -25.26 20.16
N ASP A 183 12.49 -24.34 19.70
CA ASP A 183 12.47 -22.95 20.14
C ASP A 183 11.27 -22.18 19.58
N PHE A 184 10.68 -22.67 18.48
CA PHE A 184 9.51 -22.03 17.83
C PHE A 184 8.18 -22.20 18.62
N THR A 185 8.20 -22.88 19.75
CA THR A 185 7.03 -23.03 20.63
C THR A 185 6.84 -21.85 21.58
N THR A 186 7.88 -21.03 21.78
CA THR A 186 7.88 -19.88 22.68
C THR A 186 8.47 -18.64 22.00
N PRO A 187 8.09 -17.42 22.41
CA PRO A 187 8.70 -16.21 21.88
C PRO A 187 10.19 -16.12 22.21
N PHE A 188 11.00 -15.71 21.24
CA PHE A 188 12.43 -15.43 21.43
C PHE A 188 12.87 -14.24 20.59
N ILE A 189 14.04 -13.68 20.90
CA ILE A 189 14.69 -12.60 20.16
C ILE A 189 15.98 -13.14 19.56
N THR A 190 16.19 -12.91 18.26
CA THR A 190 17.44 -13.26 17.58
C THR A 190 18.22 -11.99 17.25
N PRO A 191 19.16 -11.58 18.12
CA PRO A 191 19.95 -10.38 17.88
C PRO A 191 20.79 -10.51 16.61
N GLY A 192 20.85 -9.45 15.82
CA GLY A 192 21.66 -9.39 14.61
C GLY A 192 21.13 -10.20 13.41
N ALA A 193 19.95 -10.82 13.52
CA ALA A 193 19.38 -11.65 12.42
C ALA A 193 19.12 -10.89 11.11
N ILE A 194 19.05 -9.58 11.19
CA ILE A 194 18.75 -8.71 10.02
C ILE A 194 19.86 -7.65 9.80
N SER A 195 21.04 -7.83 10.42
CA SER A 195 22.13 -6.83 10.35
C SER A 195 22.72 -6.66 8.95
N ASP A 196 22.58 -7.65 8.10
CA ASP A 196 23.05 -7.70 6.72
C ASP A 196 22.00 -7.25 5.69
N TRP A 197 20.79 -6.88 6.13
CA TRP A 197 19.81 -6.30 5.22
C TRP A 197 20.31 -4.98 4.65
N PRO A 198 20.24 -4.74 3.32
CA PRO A 198 20.59 -3.44 2.74
C PRO A 198 19.92 -2.25 3.43
N ALA A 199 18.66 -2.40 3.86
CA ALA A 199 17.93 -1.42 4.66
C ALA A 199 18.69 -0.93 5.93
N ILE A 200 19.67 -1.70 6.41
CA ILE A 200 20.43 -1.43 7.65
C ILE A 200 21.92 -1.21 7.36
N SER A 201 22.50 -2.06 6.48
CA SER A 201 23.95 -2.15 6.27
C SER A 201 24.44 -1.29 5.12
N ASP A 202 23.59 -0.92 4.16
CA ASP A 202 23.97 -0.15 2.99
C ASP A 202 23.48 1.31 3.14
N PRO A 203 24.39 2.31 3.18
CA PRO A 203 24.00 3.73 3.28
C PRO A 203 23.12 4.22 2.13
N ASP A 204 23.25 3.65 0.93
CA ASP A 204 22.47 4.03 -0.24
C ASP A 204 21.04 3.44 -0.23
N HIS A 205 20.79 2.44 0.61
CA HIS A 205 19.54 1.73 0.79
C HIS A 205 18.93 1.88 2.20
N ALA A 206 19.55 2.71 3.04
CA ALA A 206 19.21 2.80 4.45
C ALA A 206 17.78 3.35 4.68
N TRP A 207 16.94 2.61 5.38
CA TRP A 207 15.55 3.02 5.65
C TRP A 207 15.41 4.13 6.70
N ASN A 208 16.49 4.53 7.38
CA ASN A 208 16.52 5.75 8.17
C ASN A 208 16.74 7.00 7.32
N SER A 209 17.07 6.89 6.03
CA SER A 209 17.18 8.00 5.09
C SER A 209 15.83 8.36 4.49
N ILE A 210 15.30 9.54 4.86
CA ILE A 210 14.07 10.09 4.25
C ILE A 210 14.25 10.29 2.74
N ASP A 211 15.43 10.76 2.31
CA ASP A 211 15.75 10.97 0.90
C ASP A 211 15.65 9.69 0.09
N TYR A 212 16.19 8.61 0.64
CA TYR A 212 16.08 7.29 0.02
C TYR A 212 14.62 6.85 -0.09
N LEU A 213 13.87 6.88 0.99
CA LEU A 213 12.46 6.47 1.03
C LEU A 213 11.59 7.31 0.07
N LEU A 214 11.85 8.62 -0.04
CA LEU A 214 11.17 9.49 -0.99
C LEU A 214 11.58 9.19 -2.44
N SER A 215 12.86 8.91 -2.69
CA SER A 215 13.37 8.60 -4.04
C SER A 215 12.77 7.31 -4.59
N VAL A 216 12.65 6.29 -3.74
CA VAL A 216 12.04 4.99 -4.09
C VAL A 216 10.55 5.16 -4.37
N ALA A 217 9.83 5.82 -3.49
CA ALA A 217 8.39 6.03 -3.65
C ALA A 217 8.07 6.97 -4.82
N GLY A 218 8.84 8.05 -4.96
CA GLY A 218 8.59 9.15 -5.88
C GLY A 218 7.43 10.06 -5.47
N PRO A 219 7.21 11.14 -6.22
CA PRO A 219 6.24 12.16 -5.87
C PRO A 219 4.79 11.69 -5.99
N GLY A 220 3.91 12.32 -5.22
CA GLY A 220 2.46 12.14 -5.32
C GLY A 220 1.91 10.88 -4.64
N ARG A 221 2.77 10.02 -4.10
CA ARG A 221 2.35 8.77 -3.44
C ARG A 221 1.63 9.02 -2.12
N ILE A 222 0.66 8.18 -1.81
CA ILE A 222 -0.11 8.21 -0.56
C ILE A 222 -0.09 6.85 0.12
N VAL A 223 -0.11 6.87 1.45
CA VAL A 223 -0.11 5.64 2.28
C VAL A 223 -1.25 5.69 3.29
N PRO A 224 -1.77 4.52 3.72
CA PRO A 224 -2.75 4.46 4.80
C PRO A 224 -2.04 4.70 6.14
N VAL A 225 -2.61 5.56 6.97
CA VAL A 225 -2.12 5.83 8.31
C VAL A 225 -3.27 5.77 9.31
N GLU A 226 -2.94 5.35 10.51
CA GLU A 226 -3.79 5.44 11.69
C GLU A 226 -3.48 6.72 12.44
N ILE A 227 -4.51 7.40 12.92
CA ILE A 227 -4.41 8.62 13.71
C ILE A 227 -5.07 8.38 15.05
N GLY A 228 -4.36 8.71 16.11
CA GLY A 228 -4.78 8.47 17.48
C GLY A 228 -3.75 7.65 18.25
N ASN A 229 -3.92 7.58 19.57
CA ASN A 229 -2.96 6.91 20.44
C ASN A 229 -3.23 5.40 20.58
N ASP A 230 -4.46 4.97 20.37
CA ASP A 230 -4.91 3.58 20.58
C ASP A 230 -6.19 3.34 19.77
N TYR A 231 -6.23 2.27 18.98
CA TYR A 231 -7.42 1.94 18.16
C TYR A 231 -8.65 1.49 18.99
N ARG A 232 -8.49 1.34 20.30
CA ARG A 232 -9.59 0.97 21.22
C ARG A 232 -10.37 2.18 21.74
N VAL A 233 -9.94 3.41 21.40
CA VAL A 233 -10.58 4.64 21.87
C VAL A 233 -11.28 5.37 20.71
N ASP A 234 -12.30 6.17 21.06
CA ASP A 234 -13.21 6.79 20.09
C ASP A 234 -12.55 7.83 19.16
N ASN A 235 -11.36 8.32 19.49
CA ASN A 235 -10.62 9.30 18.68
C ASN A 235 -9.67 8.65 17.66
N TRP A 236 -9.72 7.33 17.46
CA TRP A 236 -8.94 6.64 16.45
C TRP A 236 -9.62 6.73 15.08
N SER A 237 -8.83 6.97 14.05
CA SER A 237 -9.29 7.00 12.66
C SER A 237 -8.20 6.53 11.70
N GLN A 238 -8.62 6.13 10.50
CA GLN A 238 -7.70 5.80 9.41
C GLN A 238 -7.90 6.77 8.25
N LYS A 239 -6.81 7.19 7.61
CA LYS A 239 -6.87 8.00 6.39
C LYS A 239 -5.70 7.74 5.45
N MET A 240 -5.87 8.11 4.19
CA MET A 240 -4.76 8.20 3.24
C MET A 240 -4.01 9.51 3.45
N MET A 241 -2.68 9.44 3.58
CA MET A 241 -1.80 10.60 3.78
C MET A 241 -0.72 10.60 2.70
N PRO A 242 -0.31 11.78 2.16
CA PRO A 242 0.87 11.86 1.30
C PRO A 242 2.10 11.29 2.02
N TRP A 243 2.83 10.41 1.33
CA TRP A 243 4.03 9.75 1.88
C TRP A 243 5.07 10.76 2.38
N GLU A 244 5.31 11.81 1.59
CA GLU A 244 6.19 12.91 1.97
C GLU A 244 5.74 13.60 3.27
N ALA A 245 4.44 13.89 3.39
CA ALA A 245 3.89 14.51 4.59
C ALA A 245 4.01 13.61 5.83
N PHE A 246 3.83 12.29 5.66
CA PHE A 246 4.01 11.32 6.74
C PHE A 246 5.46 11.24 7.20
N LEU A 247 6.42 11.16 6.28
CA LEU A 247 7.85 11.14 6.63
C LEU A 247 8.30 12.46 7.27
N CYS A 248 7.81 13.61 6.78
CA CYS A 248 8.02 14.90 7.42
C CYS A 248 7.51 14.93 8.84
N TRP A 249 6.30 14.39 9.05
CA TRP A 249 5.69 14.35 10.37
C TRP A 249 6.51 13.50 11.34
N LEU A 250 7.01 12.33 10.90
CA LEU A 250 7.87 11.46 11.71
C LEU A 250 9.17 12.13 12.13
N ARG A 251 9.73 13.01 11.31
CA ARG A 251 10.98 13.74 11.59
C ARG A 251 10.83 14.79 12.66
N THR A 252 9.67 15.42 12.77
CA THR A 252 9.48 16.49 13.74
C THR A 252 9.53 15.93 15.15
N SER A 253 10.47 16.42 15.98
CA SER A 253 10.57 16.06 17.39
C SER A 253 9.25 16.23 18.16
N ASP A 254 8.37 17.05 17.63
CA ASP A 254 7.01 17.25 18.11
C ASP A 254 6.11 16.00 17.96
N ALA A 255 6.49 15.04 17.11
CA ALA A 255 5.75 13.79 16.98
C ALA A 255 5.69 13.00 18.30
N ILE A 256 6.70 13.17 19.15
CA ILE A 256 6.77 12.55 20.48
C ILE A 256 5.89 13.28 21.50
N GLN A 257 5.70 14.60 21.33
CA GLN A 257 4.97 15.47 22.27
C GLN A 257 3.53 15.76 21.86
N LYS A 258 3.13 15.43 20.61
CA LYS A 258 1.74 15.60 20.17
C LYS A 258 0.84 14.59 20.84
N ASP A 259 -0.31 15.06 21.29
CA ASP A 259 -1.38 14.22 21.85
C ASP A 259 -1.93 13.22 20.81
N GLU A 260 -1.76 13.50 19.53
CA GLU A 260 -2.24 12.68 18.42
C GLU A 260 -1.06 12.10 17.63
N LYS A 261 -0.94 10.77 17.61
CA LYS A 261 0.10 10.04 16.87
C LYS A 261 -0.40 9.64 15.49
N VAL A 262 0.51 9.64 14.52
CA VAL A 262 0.28 9.11 13.18
C VAL A 262 1.15 7.88 12.99
N TYR A 263 0.53 6.78 12.60
CA TYR A 263 1.15 5.46 12.55
C TYR A 263 0.77 4.74 11.25
N LEU A 264 1.75 4.39 10.44
CA LEU A 264 1.56 3.42 9.37
C LEU A 264 1.59 2.03 10.00
N ALA A 265 0.43 1.38 10.07
CA ALA A 265 0.27 0.10 10.76
C ALA A 265 -0.10 -1.00 9.77
N GLN A 266 0.57 -2.14 9.88
CA GLN A 266 0.23 -3.39 9.17
C GLN A 266 -0.03 -3.21 7.67
N HIS A 267 0.78 -2.39 7.01
CA HIS A 267 0.62 -2.10 5.59
C HIS A 267 1.58 -2.90 4.73
N SER A 268 1.09 -3.45 3.60
CA SER A 268 1.90 -4.16 2.59
C SER A 268 2.75 -3.18 1.77
N LEU A 269 3.66 -2.48 2.48
CA LEU A 269 4.46 -1.39 1.92
C LEU A 269 5.32 -1.84 0.74
N LEU A 270 5.84 -3.07 0.80
CA LEU A 270 6.68 -3.64 -0.27
C LEU A 270 5.88 -3.97 -1.53
N THR A 271 4.58 -4.25 -1.39
CA THR A 271 3.68 -4.37 -2.53
C THR A 271 3.42 -3.00 -3.16
N GLN A 272 3.32 -1.96 -2.37
CA GLN A 272 3.08 -0.60 -2.86
C GLN A 272 4.36 0.05 -3.42
N PHE A 273 5.52 -0.19 -2.82
CA PHE A 273 6.84 0.30 -3.22
C PHE A 273 7.79 -0.87 -3.46
N PRO A 274 7.68 -1.58 -4.61
CA PRO A 274 8.36 -2.85 -4.83
C PRO A 274 9.89 -2.78 -4.73
N LYS A 275 10.51 -1.62 -5.03
CA LYS A 275 11.95 -1.44 -4.87
C LYS A 275 12.46 -1.63 -3.43
N LEU A 276 11.61 -1.39 -2.42
CA LEU A 276 11.96 -1.67 -1.02
C LEU A 276 12.08 -3.17 -0.73
N ARG A 277 11.58 -4.04 -1.62
CA ARG A 277 11.71 -5.49 -1.47
C ARG A 277 13.18 -5.95 -1.57
N ASP A 278 13.97 -5.23 -2.36
CA ASP A 278 15.39 -5.53 -2.57
C ASP A 278 16.25 -5.17 -1.33
N ASP A 279 15.70 -4.37 -0.41
CA ASP A 279 16.39 -3.92 0.79
C ASP A 279 16.30 -4.89 1.96
N ILE A 280 15.52 -5.96 1.83
CA ILE A 280 15.34 -6.97 2.88
C ILE A 280 15.70 -8.37 2.38
N LEU A 281 16.33 -9.15 3.25
CA LEU A 281 16.62 -10.56 3.02
C LEU A 281 15.69 -11.39 3.92
N ILE A 282 14.82 -12.19 3.31
CA ILE A 282 13.89 -13.03 4.08
C ILE A 282 14.68 -14.19 4.70
N PRO A 283 14.72 -14.33 6.03
CA PRO A 283 15.42 -15.43 6.68
C PRO A 283 14.76 -16.78 6.37
N ASP A 284 15.55 -17.81 6.11
CA ASP A 284 15.04 -19.18 5.83
C ASP A 284 14.14 -19.71 6.94
N LEU A 285 14.36 -19.26 8.17
CA LEU A 285 13.58 -19.67 9.34
C LEU A 285 12.07 -19.40 9.22
N VAL A 286 11.65 -18.42 8.38
CA VAL A 286 10.21 -18.12 8.19
C VAL A 286 9.49 -19.19 7.36
N TYR A 287 10.24 -20.02 6.64
CA TYR A 287 9.71 -21.15 5.86
C TYR A 287 9.68 -22.47 6.64
N ILE A 288 10.17 -22.48 7.89
CA ILE A 288 10.10 -23.63 8.76
C ILE A 288 8.65 -23.92 9.12
N VAL A 289 8.17 -25.12 8.81
CA VAL A 289 6.82 -25.56 9.13
C VAL A 289 6.84 -26.28 10.47
N PRO A 290 6.22 -25.73 11.52
CA PRO A 290 6.11 -26.43 12.80
C PRO A 290 5.26 -27.69 12.65
N GLU A 291 5.60 -28.77 13.40
CA GLU A 291 4.89 -30.04 13.39
C GLU A 291 3.41 -29.91 13.79
N THR A 292 3.09 -28.87 14.56
CA THR A 292 1.74 -28.58 15.09
C THR A 292 0.87 -27.75 14.16
N ARG A 293 1.23 -27.67 12.88
CA ARG A 293 0.47 -26.86 11.92
C ARG A 293 -0.98 -27.31 11.84
N GLU A 294 -1.93 -26.39 12.00
CA GLU A 294 -3.35 -26.69 11.82
C GLU A 294 -3.62 -27.26 10.43
N ALA A 295 -4.39 -28.36 10.38
CA ALA A 295 -4.80 -28.98 9.13
C ALA A 295 -5.59 -27.95 8.29
N GLY A 296 -5.16 -27.71 7.06
CA GLY A 296 -5.84 -26.79 6.13
C GLY A 296 -5.20 -25.40 5.99
N HIS A 297 -4.13 -25.09 6.72
CA HIS A 297 -3.39 -23.85 6.46
C HIS A 297 -2.77 -23.87 5.05
N LYS A 298 -3.13 -22.88 4.24
CA LYS A 298 -2.51 -22.65 2.92
C LYS A 298 -1.67 -21.37 3.00
N PRO A 299 -0.41 -21.39 2.53
CA PRO A 299 0.39 -20.19 2.44
C PRO A 299 -0.26 -19.22 1.44
N PRO A 300 0.05 -17.92 1.51
CA PRO A 300 -0.32 -16.95 0.49
C PRO A 300 0.12 -17.39 -0.91
N SER A 301 -0.65 -17.03 -1.93
CA SER A 301 -0.36 -17.38 -3.33
C SER A 301 0.63 -16.45 -4.02
N ASN A 302 1.22 -15.48 -3.29
CA ASN A 302 2.26 -14.60 -3.79
C ASN A 302 3.60 -15.36 -3.96
N GLU A 303 4.56 -14.75 -4.67
CA GLU A 303 5.86 -15.34 -4.97
C GLU A 303 6.62 -15.76 -3.71
N ASP A 304 6.68 -14.90 -2.70
CA ASP A 304 7.35 -15.20 -1.43
C ASP A 304 6.61 -16.23 -0.57
N ARG A 305 5.33 -16.51 -0.86
CA ARG A 305 4.44 -17.35 -0.04
C ARG A 305 4.30 -16.85 1.42
N LEU A 306 4.51 -15.57 1.62
CA LEU A 306 4.51 -14.86 2.91
C LEU A 306 3.65 -13.61 2.85
N ILE A 307 3.15 -13.22 4.01
CA ILE A 307 2.58 -11.89 4.22
C ILE A 307 3.68 -11.03 4.84
N ILE A 308 4.09 -9.99 4.12
CA ILE A 308 5.14 -9.07 4.56
C ILE A 308 4.49 -7.69 4.75
N ASN A 309 4.40 -7.25 5.98
CA ASN A 309 3.85 -5.95 6.33
C ASN A 309 4.91 -5.07 6.98
N ALA A 310 4.72 -3.77 6.86
CA ALA A 310 5.53 -2.76 7.52
C ALA A 310 4.72 -2.05 8.60
N TRP A 311 5.41 -1.64 9.66
CA TRP A 311 4.92 -0.76 10.70
C TRP A 311 5.93 0.37 10.86
N LEU A 312 5.47 1.61 10.80
CA LEU A 312 6.32 2.79 10.94
C LEU A 312 5.58 3.87 11.73
N GLY A 313 6.15 4.28 12.84
CA GLY A 313 5.54 5.27 13.71
C GLY A 313 6.53 5.86 14.72
N PRO A 314 6.12 6.92 15.45
CA PRO A 314 6.97 7.55 16.44
C PRO A 314 7.18 6.68 17.69
N LYS A 315 8.19 7.01 18.48
CA LYS A 315 8.40 6.41 19.79
C LYS A 315 7.11 6.48 20.64
N GLY A 316 6.78 5.38 21.30
CA GLY A 316 5.59 5.29 22.16
C GLY A 316 4.29 5.01 21.40
N THR A 317 4.35 4.62 20.14
CA THR A 317 3.22 4.01 19.45
C THR A 317 2.87 2.68 20.12
N ILE A 318 1.58 2.43 20.34
CA ILE A 318 1.08 1.25 21.04
C ILE A 318 0.44 0.29 20.02
N SER A 319 0.94 -0.95 19.99
CA SER A 319 0.28 -2.07 19.32
C SER A 319 -0.26 -3.01 20.40
N PRO A 320 -1.55 -2.98 20.73
CA PRO A 320 -2.13 -3.88 21.72
C PRO A 320 -2.04 -5.34 21.28
N ALA A 321 -2.13 -6.25 22.24
CA ALA A 321 -2.16 -7.69 21.95
C ALA A 321 -3.34 -8.03 21.04
N HIS A 322 -3.05 -8.69 19.91
CA HIS A 322 -4.03 -9.06 18.91
C HIS A 322 -3.67 -10.38 18.25
N LYS A 323 -4.66 -11.02 17.61
CA LYS A 323 -4.45 -12.20 16.79
C LYS A 323 -4.16 -11.76 15.36
N VAL A 324 -3.02 -12.18 14.82
CA VAL A 324 -2.74 -12.05 13.38
C VAL A 324 -3.54 -13.13 12.65
N ARG A 325 -4.62 -12.73 11.98
CA ARG A 325 -5.27 -13.63 11.03
C ARG A 325 -4.61 -13.40 9.67
N PRO A 326 -4.29 -14.47 8.91
CA PRO A 326 -3.88 -14.31 7.53
C PRO A 326 -5.10 -13.78 6.75
N HIS A 327 -5.24 -12.47 6.67
CA HIS A 327 -6.20 -11.86 5.76
C HIS A 327 -5.60 -11.90 4.37
N LEU A 328 -6.27 -12.56 3.46
CA LEU A 328 -5.93 -12.57 2.03
C LEU A 328 -6.08 -11.19 1.37
N TYR A 329 -6.62 -10.19 2.11
CA TYR A 329 -6.88 -8.85 1.61
C TYR A 329 -6.73 -7.81 2.72
N PRO A 330 -6.28 -6.57 2.39
CA PRO A 330 -6.27 -5.48 3.34
C PRO A 330 -7.68 -5.22 3.88
N SER A 331 -7.77 -5.01 5.19
CA SER A 331 -9.02 -4.70 5.85
C SER A 331 -9.57 -3.36 5.33
N SER A 332 -10.82 -3.38 4.88
CA SER A 332 -11.49 -2.35 4.11
C SER A 332 -12.15 -1.24 4.95
N ASN A 333 -11.56 -0.81 6.05
CA ASN A 333 -12.13 0.22 6.91
C ASN A 333 -11.35 1.54 6.90
N ILE A 334 -10.81 1.94 5.73
CA ILE A 334 -10.18 3.25 5.59
C ILE A 334 -11.25 4.22 5.06
N GLN A 335 -11.68 5.18 5.88
CA GLN A 335 -12.58 6.27 5.50
C GLN A 335 -11.82 7.43 4.83
#